data_1e43ace83212e523f35a7fa48a2e4fd0
#
_entry.id   1e43ace83212e523f35a7fa48a2e4fd0
#
_cell.length_a   1.000
_cell.length_b   1.000
_cell.length_c   1.000
_cell.angle_alpha   90.00
_cell.angle_beta   90.00
_cell.angle_gamma   90.00
#
_symmetry.space_group_name_H-M   'P 1'
#
loop_
_entity.id
_entity.type
_entity.pdbx_description
1 polymer ?
#
loop_
_entity_poly.entity_id
_entity_poly.type
_entity_poly.pdbx_seq_one_letter_code
_entity_poly.pdbx_strand_id
1 'polypeptide(L)'
;MLFHVKPKILVVDDEPEAVELLEFNLKQAGYAVTTAGDGAEALKKARTQTPDLIVLDVMLPEMDGFEICKSLRLDPATAKIPIIMLTAKAAEIDRVLGLELGADDYLTKPFSPRELLLRIKKILARGQGEEKVRDQLRFGDLLIDVPRHIASWRGKTIELTATEFRLLTVLAQRAGRVQSRDQLLRDVWEYDSLIDTRTVDTHMRRLREKLGAASKHLDTVRGVGYRFVE
;
A
#
# COMPACT_ATOMS: atom_id res chain seq x y z
N MET A 1 -2.65 -23.01 -25.14
CA MET A 1 -1.67 -22.88 -24.03
C MET A 1 -1.40 -21.41 -23.81
N LEU A 2 -1.97 -20.80 -22.78
CA LEU A 2 -1.66 -19.43 -22.39
C LEU A 2 -0.29 -19.47 -21.69
N PHE A 3 0.73 -18.91 -22.32
CA PHE A 3 2.03 -18.69 -21.68
C PHE A 3 1.83 -17.71 -20.53
N HIS A 4 1.81 -18.21 -19.31
CA HIS A 4 1.81 -17.37 -18.11
C HIS A 4 3.21 -16.74 -18.03
N VAL A 5 3.30 -15.47 -18.43
CA VAL A 5 4.54 -14.69 -18.27
C VAL A 5 4.72 -14.46 -16.78
N LYS A 6 5.84 -14.95 -16.23
CA LYS A 6 6.16 -14.76 -14.82
C LYS A 6 6.39 -13.28 -14.56
N PRO A 7 5.75 -12.67 -13.54
CA PRO A 7 6.02 -11.28 -13.20
C PRO A 7 7.50 -11.10 -12.82
N LYS A 8 8.09 -9.99 -13.27
CA LYS A 8 9.50 -9.66 -13.08
C LYS A 8 9.66 -8.77 -11.86
N ILE A 9 10.49 -9.18 -10.92
CA ILE A 9 10.83 -8.39 -9.72
C ILE A 9 12.28 -7.95 -9.81
N LEU A 10 12.54 -6.66 -9.63
CA LEU A 10 13.88 -6.13 -9.43
C LEU A 10 14.13 -6.00 -7.92
N VAL A 11 15.15 -6.67 -7.41
CA VAL A 11 15.62 -6.56 -6.02
C VAL A 11 16.86 -5.68 -6.00
N VAL A 12 16.84 -4.64 -5.16
CA VAL A 12 17.93 -3.67 -5.01
C VAL A 12 18.38 -3.67 -3.56
N ASP A 13 19.53 -4.21 -3.28
CA ASP A 13 20.16 -4.27 -1.95
C ASP A 13 21.65 -4.49 -2.16
N ASP A 14 22.52 -3.86 -1.38
CA ASP A 14 23.97 -3.99 -1.48
C ASP A 14 24.54 -5.16 -0.66
N GLU A 15 23.71 -5.76 0.21
CA GLU A 15 24.10 -6.94 0.99
C GLU A 15 23.87 -8.23 0.19
N PRO A 16 24.94 -8.95 -0.26
CA PRO A 16 24.78 -10.15 -1.09
C PRO A 16 23.94 -11.25 -0.45
N GLU A 17 24.04 -11.43 0.88
CA GLU A 17 23.28 -12.43 1.63
C GLU A 17 21.78 -12.12 1.62
N ALA A 18 21.42 -10.84 1.77
CA ALA A 18 20.03 -10.39 1.69
C ALA A 18 19.45 -10.59 0.28
N VAL A 19 20.23 -10.23 -0.75
CA VAL A 19 19.86 -10.43 -2.15
C VAL A 19 19.63 -11.91 -2.45
N GLU A 20 20.56 -12.81 -2.05
CA GLU A 20 20.45 -14.25 -2.29
C GLU A 20 19.19 -14.83 -1.62
N LEU A 21 18.93 -14.45 -0.37
CA LEU A 21 17.74 -14.88 0.37
C LEU A 21 16.45 -14.43 -0.31
N LEU A 22 16.38 -13.18 -0.73
CA LEU A 22 15.20 -12.61 -1.42
C LEU A 22 15.01 -13.27 -2.78
N GLU A 23 16.07 -13.38 -3.57
CA GLU A 23 16.06 -14.02 -4.88
C GLU A 23 15.55 -15.46 -4.80
N PHE A 24 16.08 -16.25 -3.85
CA PHE A 24 15.65 -17.63 -3.63
C PHE A 24 14.14 -17.72 -3.35
N ASN A 25 13.64 -16.94 -2.37
CA ASN A 25 12.25 -17.00 -1.98
C ASN A 25 11.31 -16.51 -3.09
N LEU A 26 11.68 -15.46 -3.83
CA LEU A 26 10.89 -14.93 -4.94
C LEU A 26 10.84 -15.91 -6.11
N LYS A 27 11.96 -16.55 -6.47
CA LYS A 27 12.00 -17.59 -7.51
C LYS A 27 11.16 -18.80 -7.14
N GLN A 28 11.19 -19.23 -5.89
CA GLN A 28 10.34 -20.31 -5.37
C GLN A 28 8.84 -19.96 -5.45
N ALA A 29 8.49 -18.69 -5.26
CA ALA A 29 7.12 -18.19 -5.40
C ALA A 29 6.67 -18.00 -6.87
N GLY A 30 7.55 -18.29 -7.85
CA GLY A 30 7.23 -18.28 -9.28
C GLY A 30 7.49 -16.95 -9.99
N TYR A 31 8.19 -16.00 -9.36
CA TYR A 31 8.61 -14.74 -9.98
C TYR A 31 9.91 -14.91 -10.81
N ALA A 32 10.07 -14.05 -11.83
CA ALA A 32 11.35 -13.83 -12.48
C ALA A 32 12.06 -12.72 -11.70
N VAL A 33 13.32 -12.96 -11.30
CA VAL A 33 14.05 -12.02 -10.43
C VAL A 33 15.30 -11.52 -11.14
N THR A 34 15.53 -10.22 -11.05
CA THR A 34 16.80 -9.55 -11.37
C THR A 34 17.24 -8.76 -10.15
N THR A 35 18.53 -8.58 -9.99
CA THR A 35 19.11 -7.94 -8.80
C THR A 35 19.96 -6.75 -9.21
N ALA A 36 20.14 -5.77 -8.34
CA ALA A 36 21.07 -4.66 -8.49
C ALA A 36 21.72 -4.40 -7.12
N GLY A 37 23.03 -4.17 -7.10
CA GLY A 37 23.78 -3.91 -5.88
C GLY A 37 23.98 -2.42 -5.58
N ASP A 38 23.60 -1.54 -6.49
CA ASP A 38 23.72 -0.09 -6.33
C ASP A 38 22.60 0.67 -7.06
N GLY A 39 22.51 1.97 -6.78
CA GLY A 39 21.46 2.83 -7.34
C GLY A 39 21.58 3.06 -8.85
N ALA A 40 22.78 3.15 -9.39
CA ALA A 40 23.02 3.37 -10.82
C ALA A 40 22.57 2.15 -11.64
N GLU A 41 22.94 0.96 -11.17
CA GLU A 41 22.50 -0.30 -11.76
C GLU A 41 20.98 -0.48 -11.65
N ALA A 42 20.39 -0.13 -10.50
CA ALA A 42 18.95 -0.19 -10.27
C ALA A 42 18.17 0.67 -11.27
N LEU A 43 18.56 1.94 -11.43
CA LEU A 43 17.93 2.86 -12.39
C LEU A 43 18.06 2.37 -13.84
N LYS A 44 19.26 1.88 -14.22
CA LYS A 44 19.50 1.30 -15.54
C LYS A 44 18.61 0.09 -15.80
N LYS A 45 18.55 -0.86 -14.85
CA LYS A 45 17.74 -2.09 -14.98
C LYS A 45 16.24 -1.78 -14.98
N ALA A 46 15.78 -0.85 -14.16
CA ALA A 46 14.39 -0.42 -14.17
C ALA A 46 13.93 0.10 -15.54
N ARG A 47 14.77 0.91 -16.22
CA ARG A 47 14.49 1.43 -17.56
C ARG A 47 14.52 0.39 -18.64
N THR A 48 15.55 -0.48 -18.62
CA THR A 48 15.81 -1.41 -19.74
C THR A 48 15.01 -2.70 -19.65
N GLN A 49 14.69 -3.16 -18.45
CA GLN A 49 14.01 -4.44 -18.22
C GLN A 49 12.54 -4.29 -17.86
N THR A 50 12.11 -3.07 -17.53
CA THR A 50 10.73 -2.74 -17.15
C THR A 50 10.12 -3.78 -16.20
N PRO A 51 10.63 -3.89 -14.95
CA PRO A 51 10.11 -4.86 -13.99
C PRO A 51 8.67 -4.52 -13.61
N ASP A 52 7.90 -5.54 -13.21
CA ASP A 52 6.53 -5.38 -12.75
C ASP A 52 6.46 -4.84 -11.31
N LEU A 53 7.56 -4.96 -10.55
CA LEU A 53 7.71 -4.41 -9.19
C LEU A 53 9.20 -4.30 -8.83
N ILE A 54 9.53 -3.29 -8.02
CA ILE A 54 10.87 -3.10 -7.43
C ILE A 54 10.79 -3.30 -5.92
N VAL A 55 11.68 -4.11 -5.37
CA VAL A 55 11.98 -4.19 -3.93
C VAL A 55 13.28 -3.44 -3.72
N LEU A 56 13.26 -2.37 -2.93
CA LEU A 56 14.35 -1.39 -2.85
C LEU A 56 14.77 -1.19 -1.40
N ASP A 57 16.03 -1.49 -1.09
CA ASP A 57 16.58 -1.10 0.20
C ASP A 57 16.76 0.42 0.28
N VAL A 58 16.46 0.98 1.45
CA VAL A 58 16.70 2.41 1.76
C VAL A 58 18.19 2.66 1.98
N MET A 59 18.89 1.75 2.64
CA MET A 59 20.27 1.92 3.08
C MET A 59 21.27 1.42 2.02
N LEU A 60 21.33 2.12 0.89
CA LEU A 60 22.31 1.80 -0.16
C LEU A 60 23.50 2.77 -0.13
N PRO A 61 24.71 2.35 -0.51
CA PRO A 61 25.86 3.22 -0.63
C PRO A 61 25.69 4.20 -1.80
N GLU A 62 26.34 5.35 -1.71
CA GLU A 62 26.42 6.42 -2.73
C GLU A 62 25.10 7.12 -3.03
N MET A 63 24.00 6.39 -3.25
CA MET A 63 22.67 6.92 -3.54
C MET A 63 21.65 6.16 -2.70
N ASP A 64 20.99 6.84 -1.77
CA ASP A 64 20.00 6.19 -0.91
C ASP A 64 18.73 5.80 -1.68
N GLY A 65 17.97 4.85 -1.11
CA GLY A 65 16.76 4.32 -1.73
C GLY A 65 15.68 5.38 -1.97
N PHE A 66 15.67 6.47 -1.20
CA PHE A 66 14.71 7.58 -1.39
C PHE A 66 15.06 8.38 -2.65
N GLU A 67 16.35 8.64 -2.89
CA GLU A 67 16.82 9.32 -4.11
C GLU A 67 16.54 8.47 -5.35
N ILE A 68 16.75 7.16 -5.26
CA ILE A 68 16.41 6.21 -6.32
C ILE A 68 14.90 6.24 -6.59
N CYS A 69 14.07 6.13 -5.55
CA CYS A 69 12.62 6.18 -5.66
C CYS A 69 12.16 7.48 -6.34
N LYS A 70 12.66 8.62 -5.90
CA LYS A 70 12.39 9.93 -6.51
C LYS A 70 12.78 9.96 -7.99
N SER A 71 13.95 9.44 -8.33
CA SER A 71 14.44 9.39 -9.72
C SER A 71 13.54 8.51 -10.60
N LEU A 72 13.10 7.34 -10.07
CA LEU A 72 12.15 6.45 -10.76
C LEU A 72 10.79 7.10 -10.98
N ARG A 73 10.31 7.91 -10.04
CA ARG A 73 9.02 8.62 -10.16
C ARG A 73 9.05 9.80 -11.12
N LEU A 74 10.21 10.44 -11.28
CA LEU A 74 10.40 11.54 -12.24
C LEU A 74 10.54 11.06 -13.68
N ASP A 75 10.94 9.82 -13.92
CA ASP A 75 11.12 9.26 -15.25
C ASP A 75 9.80 8.62 -15.75
N PRO A 76 9.19 9.13 -16.84
CA PRO A 76 7.93 8.58 -17.37
C PRO A 76 7.99 7.10 -17.72
N ALA A 77 9.16 6.55 -18.03
CA ALA A 77 9.33 5.14 -18.37
C ALA A 77 9.21 4.22 -17.13
N THR A 78 9.52 4.73 -15.94
CA THR A 78 9.56 3.96 -14.69
C THR A 78 8.56 4.45 -13.64
N ALA A 79 7.95 5.62 -13.83
CA ALA A 79 7.10 6.29 -12.84
C ALA A 79 5.93 5.44 -12.33
N LYS A 80 5.46 4.48 -13.13
CA LYS A 80 4.33 3.60 -12.80
C LYS A 80 4.73 2.25 -12.21
N ILE A 81 6.03 1.93 -12.15
CA ILE A 81 6.51 0.67 -11.59
C ILE A 81 6.28 0.71 -10.09
N PRO A 82 5.54 -0.25 -9.50
CA PRO A 82 5.35 -0.30 -8.06
C PRO A 82 6.67 -0.51 -7.31
N ILE A 83 6.82 0.17 -6.16
CA ILE A 83 8.03 0.12 -5.33
C ILE A 83 7.64 -0.26 -3.91
N ILE A 84 8.25 -1.33 -3.38
CA ILE A 84 8.26 -1.67 -1.96
C ILE A 84 9.63 -1.28 -1.41
N MET A 85 9.66 -0.38 -0.42
CA MET A 85 10.91 -0.01 0.23
C MET A 85 11.17 -0.90 1.45
N LEU A 86 12.42 -1.37 1.59
CA LEU A 86 12.91 -2.06 2.77
C LEU A 86 13.63 -1.04 3.64
N THR A 87 13.27 -0.93 4.93
CA THR A 87 13.83 0.09 5.83
C THR A 87 14.20 -0.49 7.19
N ALA A 88 15.21 0.07 7.86
CA ALA A 88 15.52 -0.26 9.24
C ALA A 88 14.47 0.33 10.19
N LYS A 89 14.21 -0.34 11.32
CA LYS A 89 13.16 -0.04 12.30
C LYS A 89 13.17 1.38 12.92
N ALA A 90 14.19 2.18 12.66
CA ALA A 90 14.44 3.43 13.39
C ALA A 90 13.74 4.69 12.83
N ALA A 91 13.03 4.61 11.72
CA ALA A 91 12.57 5.81 11.04
C ALA A 91 11.08 5.81 10.76
N GLU A 92 10.28 6.15 11.78
CA GLU A 92 8.89 6.62 11.61
C GLU A 92 8.87 7.83 10.65
N ILE A 93 9.92 8.64 10.66
CA ILE A 93 10.18 9.75 9.75
C ILE A 93 10.41 9.26 8.32
N ASP A 94 11.13 8.15 8.11
CA ASP A 94 11.41 7.59 6.78
C ASP A 94 10.16 7.05 6.11
N ARG A 95 9.20 6.53 6.87
CA ARG A 95 7.91 6.05 6.33
C ARG A 95 7.02 7.19 5.82
N VAL A 96 7.00 8.31 6.53
CA VAL A 96 6.24 9.51 6.11
C VAL A 96 6.89 10.14 4.87
N LEU A 97 8.22 10.32 4.90
CA LEU A 97 9.00 10.84 3.76
C LEU A 97 8.83 9.98 2.52
N GLY A 98 8.89 8.68 2.67
CA GLY A 98 8.83 7.79 1.53
C GLY A 98 7.44 7.66 0.91
N LEU A 99 6.34 7.75 1.68
CA LEU A 99 4.98 7.84 1.14
C LEU A 99 4.78 9.15 0.37
N GLU A 100 5.38 10.26 0.83
CA GLU A 100 5.42 11.52 0.10
C GLU A 100 6.26 11.43 -1.19
N LEU A 101 7.29 10.56 -1.22
CA LEU A 101 8.14 10.30 -2.38
C LEU A 101 7.52 9.29 -3.37
N GLY A 102 6.35 8.71 -3.05
CA GLY A 102 5.57 7.90 -3.97
C GLY A 102 5.91 6.40 -3.99
N ALA A 103 6.49 5.84 -2.94
CA ALA A 103 6.55 4.38 -2.76
C ALA A 103 5.16 3.80 -2.52
N ASP A 104 4.92 2.57 -2.99
CA ASP A 104 3.60 1.91 -2.88
C ASP A 104 3.42 1.15 -1.57
N ASP A 105 4.51 0.71 -0.94
CA ASP A 105 4.51 0.05 0.37
C ASP A 105 5.90 0.13 1.04
N TYR A 106 5.92 -0.13 2.36
CA TYR A 106 7.12 -0.16 3.20
C TYR A 106 7.15 -1.43 4.03
N LEU A 107 8.34 -2.01 4.17
CA LEU A 107 8.58 -3.19 4.99
C LEU A 107 9.79 -2.96 5.87
N THR A 108 9.62 -3.06 7.18
CA THR A 108 10.71 -2.83 8.14
C THR A 108 11.55 -4.08 8.34
N LYS A 109 12.88 -3.95 8.27
CA LYS A 109 13.85 -5.00 8.64
C LYS A 109 13.92 -5.12 10.19
N PRO A 110 13.94 -6.34 10.79
CA PRO A 110 13.84 -7.62 10.11
C PRO A 110 12.40 -7.99 9.73
N PHE A 111 12.21 -8.58 8.57
CA PHE A 111 10.92 -9.06 8.07
C PHE A 111 10.99 -10.54 7.69
N SER A 112 9.84 -11.19 7.60
CA SER A 112 9.79 -12.55 7.06
C SER A 112 9.65 -12.53 5.54
N PRO A 113 10.33 -13.43 4.80
CA PRO A 113 10.11 -13.55 3.36
C PRO A 113 8.65 -13.75 2.97
N ARG A 114 7.88 -14.43 3.81
CA ARG A 114 6.44 -14.64 3.62
C ARG A 114 5.65 -13.33 3.64
N GLU A 115 6.02 -12.40 4.50
CA GLU A 115 5.38 -11.07 4.56
C GLU A 115 5.64 -10.29 3.27
N LEU A 116 6.90 -10.24 2.81
CA LEU A 116 7.25 -9.60 1.55
C LEU A 116 6.46 -10.21 0.38
N LEU A 117 6.39 -11.54 0.29
CA LEU A 117 5.63 -12.23 -0.77
C LEU A 117 4.14 -11.88 -0.77
N LEU A 118 3.52 -11.74 0.41
CA LEU A 118 2.12 -11.32 0.52
C LEU A 118 1.92 -9.89 0.02
N ARG A 119 2.83 -8.98 0.32
CA ARG A 119 2.80 -7.58 -0.13
C ARG A 119 2.98 -7.48 -1.65
N ILE A 120 3.97 -8.18 -2.20
CA ILE A 120 4.21 -8.26 -3.65
C ILE A 120 2.96 -8.78 -4.36
N LYS A 121 2.40 -9.91 -3.90
CA LYS A 121 1.18 -10.48 -4.48
C LYS A 121 0.01 -9.48 -4.47
N LYS A 122 -0.17 -8.76 -3.36
CA LYS A 122 -1.22 -7.75 -3.22
C LYS A 122 -1.04 -6.58 -4.20
N ILE A 123 0.20 -6.13 -4.40
CA ILE A 123 0.50 -5.02 -5.31
C ILE A 123 0.34 -5.44 -6.76
N LEU A 124 0.91 -6.59 -7.14
CA LEU A 124 0.83 -7.09 -8.52
C LEU A 124 -0.61 -7.46 -8.94
N ALA A 125 -1.44 -7.96 -8.01
CA ALA A 125 -2.85 -8.23 -8.28
C ALA A 125 -3.63 -6.96 -8.66
N ARG A 126 -3.22 -5.78 -8.17
CA ARG A 126 -3.79 -4.49 -8.58
C ARG A 126 -3.48 -4.16 -10.04
N GLY A 127 -2.38 -4.68 -10.60
CA GLY A 127 -1.95 -4.45 -11.99
C GLY A 127 -2.53 -5.44 -13.03
N GLN A 128 -2.97 -6.64 -12.62
CA GLN A 128 -3.35 -7.72 -13.55
C GLN A 128 -4.87 -7.94 -13.73
N GLY A 129 -5.73 -7.06 -13.21
CA GLY A 129 -7.17 -7.07 -13.56
C GLY A 129 -7.96 -8.31 -13.16
N GLU A 130 -7.46 -9.17 -12.29
CA GLU A 130 -8.17 -10.31 -11.68
C GLU A 130 -8.34 -10.11 -10.17
N GLU A 131 -9.13 -9.34 -9.83
CA GLU A 131 -10.23 -9.02 -8.97
C GLU A 131 -10.51 -7.55 -9.22
N LYS A 132 -11.65 -7.25 -9.79
CA LYS A 132 -12.25 -5.93 -9.67
C LYS A 132 -12.52 -5.69 -8.18
N VAL A 133 -11.48 -5.43 -7.38
CA VAL A 133 -11.61 -4.46 -6.31
C VAL A 133 -12.08 -3.24 -7.07
N ARG A 134 -13.35 -2.94 -6.94
CA ARG A 134 -13.99 -1.82 -7.64
C ARG A 134 -13.11 -0.63 -7.34
N ASP A 135 -12.30 -0.19 -8.31
CA ASP A 135 -11.46 1.02 -8.19
C ASP A 135 -12.32 2.20 -7.73
N GLN A 136 -13.62 2.06 -7.97
CA GLN A 136 -14.67 2.93 -7.46
C GLN A 136 -15.71 2.09 -6.71
N LEU A 137 -15.86 2.37 -5.43
CA LEU A 137 -16.94 1.83 -4.62
C LEU A 137 -18.13 2.80 -4.71
N ARG A 138 -19.28 2.32 -5.15
CA ARG A 138 -20.48 3.14 -5.31
C ARG A 138 -21.61 2.61 -4.45
N PHE A 139 -22.14 3.49 -3.59
CA PHE A 139 -23.26 3.21 -2.70
C PHE A 139 -24.30 4.35 -2.85
N GLY A 140 -25.27 4.15 -3.73
CA GLY A 140 -26.20 5.21 -4.10
C GLY A 140 -25.47 6.44 -4.64
N ASP A 141 -25.58 7.56 -3.92
CA ASP A 141 -24.95 8.83 -4.27
C ASP A 141 -23.50 8.96 -3.78
N LEU A 142 -23.01 8.02 -2.93
CA LEU A 142 -21.63 8.00 -2.46
C LEU A 142 -20.74 7.27 -3.46
N LEU A 143 -19.70 7.94 -3.91
CA LEU A 143 -18.62 7.40 -4.74
C LEU A 143 -17.29 7.52 -4.00
N ILE A 144 -16.56 6.41 -3.91
CA ILE A 144 -15.21 6.36 -3.34
C ILE A 144 -14.28 5.87 -4.45
N ASP A 145 -13.45 6.77 -4.97
CA ASP A 145 -12.41 6.46 -5.96
C ASP A 145 -11.12 6.16 -5.19
N VAL A 146 -10.85 4.87 -5.01
CA VAL A 146 -9.74 4.42 -4.16
C VAL A 146 -8.38 4.81 -4.74
N PRO A 147 -8.09 4.62 -6.05
CA PRO A 147 -6.83 5.01 -6.65
C PRO A 147 -6.54 6.51 -6.58
N ARG A 148 -7.58 7.33 -6.71
CA ARG A 148 -7.44 8.79 -6.68
C ARG A 148 -7.54 9.39 -5.29
N HIS A 149 -7.83 8.59 -4.25
CA HIS A 149 -8.08 9.07 -2.89
C HIS A 149 -9.20 10.13 -2.82
N ILE A 150 -10.26 9.97 -3.62
CA ILE A 150 -11.39 10.92 -3.70
C ILE A 150 -12.66 10.24 -3.21
N ALA A 151 -13.33 10.86 -2.25
CA ALA A 151 -14.72 10.53 -1.90
C ALA A 151 -15.62 11.66 -2.38
N SER A 152 -16.81 11.32 -2.90
CA SER A 152 -17.81 12.31 -3.33
C SER A 152 -19.22 11.87 -3.02
N TRP A 153 -20.07 12.85 -2.72
CA TRP A 153 -21.51 12.67 -2.52
C TRP A 153 -22.28 13.53 -3.53
N ARG A 154 -23.12 12.91 -4.34
CA ARG A 154 -23.85 13.58 -5.42
C ARG A 154 -22.95 14.43 -6.33
N GLY A 155 -21.77 13.93 -6.64
CA GLY A 155 -20.79 14.61 -7.48
C GLY A 155 -19.98 15.71 -6.78
N LYS A 156 -20.26 16.03 -5.52
CA LYS A 156 -19.45 16.97 -4.73
C LYS A 156 -18.37 16.23 -3.96
N THR A 157 -17.12 16.62 -4.12
CA THR A 157 -15.98 16.06 -3.38
C THR A 157 -16.10 16.34 -1.90
N ILE A 158 -15.77 15.33 -1.08
CA ILE A 158 -15.72 15.40 0.38
C ILE A 158 -14.25 15.44 0.78
N GLU A 159 -13.84 16.47 1.48
CA GLU A 159 -12.45 16.63 1.94
C GLU A 159 -12.18 15.75 3.17
N LEU A 160 -11.52 14.63 2.93
CA LEU A 160 -11.10 13.69 3.96
C LEU A 160 -9.58 13.75 4.15
N THR A 161 -9.12 13.60 5.39
CA THR A 161 -7.71 13.29 5.65
C THR A 161 -7.39 11.87 5.17
N ALA A 162 -6.10 11.55 4.98
CA ALA A 162 -5.68 10.21 4.55
C ALA A 162 -6.23 9.11 5.47
N THR A 163 -6.21 9.31 6.80
CA THR A 163 -6.75 8.37 7.78
C THR A 163 -8.27 8.21 7.68
N GLU A 164 -9.00 9.32 7.52
CA GLU A 164 -10.46 9.29 7.36
C GLU A 164 -10.86 8.60 6.05
N PHE A 165 -10.13 8.87 4.96
CA PHE A 165 -10.35 8.21 3.68
C PHE A 165 -10.07 6.70 3.78
N ARG A 166 -8.97 6.31 4.43
CA ARG A 166 -8.62 4.90 4.66
C ARG A 166 -9.68 4.20 5.51
N LEU A 167 -10.15 4.83 6.59
CA LEU A 167 -11.21 4.30 7.45
C LEU A 167 -12.51 4.08 6.66
N LEU A 168 -12.93 5.07 5.86
CA LEU A 168 -14.10 4.96 4.99
C LEU A 168 -13.93 3.80 3.98
N THR A 169 -12.78 3.71 3.34
CA THR A 169 -12.48 2.69 2.33
C THR A 169 -12.51 1.27 2.92
N VAL A 170 -11.84 1.06 4.06
CA VAL A 170 -11.83 -0.25 4.75
C VAL A 170 -13.24 -0.70 5.12
N LEU A 171 -14.05 0.22 5.66
CA LEU A 171 -15.44 -0.08 6.03
C LEU A 171 -16.30 -0.37 4.80
N ALA A 172 -16.17 0.42 3.74
CA ALA A 172 -16.93 0.27 2.49
C ALA A 172 -16.56 -1.01 1.72
N GLN A 173 -15.28 -1.38 1.67
CA GLN A 173 -14.84 -2.66 1.08
C GLN A 173 -15.40 -3.89 1.79
N ARG A 174 -15.75 -3.73 3.07
CA ARG A 174 -16.32 -4.78 3.92
C ARG A 174 -17.79 -4.50 4.25
N ALA A 175 -18.52 -3.87 3.33
CA ALA A 175 -19.92 -3.52 3.51
C ALA A 175 -20.74 -4.71 4.04
N GLY A 176 -21.65 -4.44 4.97
CA GLY A 176 -22.48 -5.43 5.66
C GLY A 176 -21.80 -6.15 6.82
N ARG A 177 -20.45 -6.09 6.94
CA ARG A 177 -19.71 -6.79 8.01
C ARG A 177 -19.35 -5.86 9.14
N VAL A 178 -19.58 -6.28 10.38
CA VAL A 178 -19.14 -5.52 11.56
C VAL A 178 -17.63 -5.66 11.72
N GLN A 179 -16.95 -4.52 11.86
CA GLN A 179 -15.52 -4.45 12.15
C GLN A 179 -15.33 -3.99 13.60
N SER A 180 -14.59 -4.77 14.39
CA SER A 180 -14.27 -4.36 15.76
C SER A 180 -13.34 -3.14 15.78
N ARG A 181 -13.31 -2.41 16.90
CA ARG A 181 -12.40 -1.27 17.07
C ARG A 181 -10.94 -1.67 16.93
N ASP A 182 -10.56 -2.80 17.53
CA ASP A 182 -9.20 -3.33 17.44
C ASP A 182 -8.82 -3.72 16.01
N GLN A 183 -9.78 -4.29 15.26
CA GLN A 183 -9.56 -4.63 13.86
C GLN A 183 -9.39 -3.38 13.00
N LEU A 184 -10.25 -2.36 13.18
CA LEU A 184 -10.11 -1.09 12.48
C LEU A 184 -8.81 -0.37 12.84
N LEU A 185 -8.39 -0.44 14.10
CA LEU A 185 -7.15 0.15 14.54
C LEU A 185 -5.96 -0.48 13.81
N ARG A 186 -5.87 -1.80 13.75
CA ARG A 186 -4.82 -2.50 13.00
C ARG A 186 -4.86 -2.20 11.50
N ASP A 187 -6.05 -2.22 10.89
CA ASP A 187 -6.19 -2.13 9.44
C ASP A 187 -6.01 -0.69 8.89
N VAL A 188 -6.29 0.33 9.72
CA VAL A 188 -6.26 1.74 9.31
C VAL A 188 -5.00 2.45 9.80
N TRP A 189 -4.52 2.12 11.00
CA TRP A 189 -3.34 2.79 11.58
C TRP A 189 -2.07 1.96 11.54
N GLU A 190 -2.16 0.66 11.15
CA GLU A 190 -1.01 -0.26 11.02
C GLU A 190 -0.21 -0.45 12.32
N TYR A 191 -0.82 -0.18 13.49
CA TYR A 191 -0.16 -0.25 14.79
C TYR A 191 -0.48 -1.52 15.54
N ASP A 192 0.58 -2.17 16.09
CA ASP A 192 0.51 -3.18 17.14
C ASP A 192 0.46 -2.49 18.52
N SER A 193 -0.62 -2.76 19.25
CA SER A 193 -0.78 -2.83 20.71
C SER A 193 -0.66 -1.60 21.62
N LEU A 194 -0.43 -0.36 21.21
CA LEU A 194 -0.29 0.76 22.16
C LEU A 194 -1.24 1.96 21.94
N ILE A 195 -2.06 1.95 20.91
CA ILE A 195 -3.02 3.05 20.67
C ILE A 195 -4.39 2.69 21.27
N ASP A 196 -4.94 3.62 22.05
CA ASP A 196 -6.29 3.48 22.64
C ASP A 196 -7.35 3.37 21.52
N THR A 197 -8.23 2.39 21.65
CA THR A 197 -9.37 2.17 20.74
C THR A 197 -10.30 3.40 20.63
N ARG A 198 -10.24 4.33 21.57
CA ARG A 198 -10.90 5.65 21.53
C ARG A 198 -10.48 6.50 20.33
N THR A 199 -9.28 6.25 19.76
CA THR A 199 -8.82 6.91 18.54
C THR A 199 -9.76 6.60 17.38
N VAL A 200 -10.21 5.35 17.23
CA VAL A 200 -11.18 4.94 16.21
C VAL A 200 -12.49 5.71 16.35
N ASP A 201 -13.02 5.84 17.58
CA ASP A 201 -14.29 6.54 17.84
C ASP A 201 -14.18 8.03 17.47
N THR A 202 -13.04 8.65 17.77
CA THR A 202 -12.78 10.06 17.42
C THR A 202 -12.74 10.27 15.90
N HIS A 203 -12.06 9.40 15.16
CA HIS A 203 -12.00 9.49 13.70
C HIS A 203 -13.34 9.14 13.05
N MET A 204 -14.10 8.18 13.60
CA MET A 204 -15.47 7.88 13.15
C MET A 204 -16.41 9.07 13.31
N ARG A 205 -16.32 9.80 14.44
CA ARG A 205 -17.11 11.02 14.64
C ARG A 205 -16.76 12.09 13.60
N ARG A 206 -15.47 12.38 13.40
CA ARG A 206 -14.99 13.37 12.40
C ARG A 206 -15.39 12.97 10.98
N LEU A 207 -15.24 11.68 10.65
CA LEU A 207 -15.64 11.15 9.36
C LEU A 207 -17.12 11.35 9.11
N ARG A 208 -18.00 11.07 10.08
CA ARG A 208 -19.44 11.31 9.96
C ARG A 208 -19.78 12.79 9.76
N GLU A 209 -19.12 13.67 10.50
CA GLU A 209 -19.30 15.12 10.35
C GLU A 209 -19.00 15.58 8.92
N LYS A 210 -17.90 15.10 8.33
CA LYS A 210 -17.48 15.43 6.96
C LYS A 210 -18.35 14.79 5.88
N LEU A 211 -18.78 13.56 6.11
CA LEU A 211 -19.70 12.85 5.19
C LEU A 211 -21.09 13.47 5.13
N GLY A 212 -21.53 14.18 6.17
CA GLY A 212 -22.85 14.78 6.21
C GLY A 212 -23.95 13.76 5.93
N ALA A 213 -24.75 13.95 4.88
CA ALA A 213 -25.83 13.04 4.49
C ALA A 213 -25.35 11.62 4.13
N ALA A 214 -24.10 11.48 3.67
CA ALA A 214 -23.51 10.16 3.38
C ALA A 214 -23.16 9.37 4.65
N SER A 215 -23.16 10.00 5.83
CA SER A 215 -22.89 9.33 7.12
C SER A 215 -23.92 8.24 7.46
N LYS A 216 -25.09 8.24 6.82
CA LYS A 216 -26.09 7.17 6.93
C LYS A 216 -25.54 5.78 6.62
N HIS A 217 -24.47 5.70 5.81
CA HIS A 217 -23.80 4.44 5.49
C HIS A 217 -22.89 3.94 6.63
N LEU A 218 -22.67 4.72 7.68
CA LEU A 218 -21.81 4.35 8.81
C LEU A 218 -22.65 4.02 10.06
N ASP A 219 -22.87 2.76 10.30
CA ASP A 219 -23.62 2.25 11.47
C ASP A 219 -22.68 1.95 12.65
N THR A 220 -23.20 2.11 13.87
CA THR A 220 -22.51 1.75 15.12
C THR A 220 -23.16 0.54 15.75
N VAL A 221 -22.41 -0.55 15.84
CA VAL A 221 -22.82 -1.75 16.59
C VAL A 221 -22.32 -1.61 18.02
N ARG A 222 -23.23 -1.26 18.94
CA ARG A 222 -22.90 -0.97 20.35
C ARG A 222 -22.13 -2.14 20.98
N GLY A 223 -21.08 -1.82 21.69
CA GLY A 223 -20.20 -2.81 22.37
C GLY A 223 -19.27 -3.61 21.45
N VAL A 224 -19.42 -3.52 20.11
CA VAL A 224 -18.62 -4.28 19.14
C VAL A 224 -17.75 -3.36 18.28
N GLY A 225 -18.33 -2.46 17.49
CA GLY A 225 -17.56 -1.64 16.56
C GLY A 225 -18.44 -0.92 15.54
N TYR A 226 -18.03 -0.95 14.29
CA TYR A 226 -18.65 -0.20 13.21
C TYR A 226 -18.93 -1.07 12.00
N ARG A 227 -19.91 -0.68 11.21
CA ARG A 227 -20.31 -1.37 9.98
C ARG A 227 -20.66 -0.34 8.91
N PHE A 228 -20.28 -0.62 7.68
CA PHE A 228 -20.81 0.10 6.53
C PHE A 228 -22.09 -0.57 6.06
N VAL A 229 -23.14 0.21 5.85
CA VAL A 229 -24.45 -0.24 5.33
C VAL A 229 -24.71 0.39 3.97
N GLU A 230 -25.32 -0.37 3.06
CA GLU A 230 -25.66 0.06 1.70
C GLU A 230 -26.87 1.01 1.67
#